data_053ffa30f4b659ceb63d1f1fdfcdae6d
#
_entry.id   053ffa30f4b659ceb63d1f1fdfcdae6d
#
_cell.length_a   1.000
_cell.length_b   1.000
_cell.length_c   1.000
_cell.angle_alpha   90.00
_cell.angle_beta   90.00
_cell.angle_gamma   90.00
#
_symmetry.space_group_name_H-M   'P 1'
#
loop_
_entity.id
_entity.type
_entity.pdbx_description
1 polymer ?
#
loop_
_entity_poly.entity_id
_entity_poly.type
_entity_poly.pdbx_seq_one_letter_code
_entity_poly.pdbx_strand_id
1 'polypeptide(L)'
;EMLRSLVGSEMCIRDRPFILPKTIPINNIEQIIRFAYLQLTKAKTEYAKKVALRNALILELLFATGMRISELCTLTTEQIDFNDYIIKIYGKGSKERLIQICNQNVQELLKKYNQSFKFEIANNKFFFINRLGNRLSEQSVRNMITNYAIGAEVPLHITPHMFRHSFATLLLEEDVDIRYIQQMLGHSSITTTQIYTHTSINKQKNILSAKHPRNKLEIGI
;
A
#
# COMPACT_ATOMS: atom_id res chain seq x y z
N GLU A 1 43.81 -13.66 -47.94
CA GLU A 1 43.15 -12.33 -47.85
C GLU A 1 41.73 -12.50 -47.36
N MET A 2 41.40 -11.76 -46.33
CA MET A 2 40.11 -11.62 -45.65
C MET A 2 39.93 -12.47 -44.38
N LEU A 3 40.71 -12.10 -43.37
CA LEU A 3 40.36 -12.34 -41.95
C LEU A 3 40.61 -11.05 -41.22
N ARG A 4 39.63 -10.16 -41.22
CA ARG A 4 39.62 -8.99 -40.30
C ARG A 4 38.16 -8.73 -39.86
N SER A 5 38.04 -8.57 -38.56
CA SER A 5 36.91 -7.93 -37.89
C SER A 5 35.78 -8.84 -37.38
N LEU A 6 36.05 -9.50 -36.29
CA LEU A 6 35.04 -9.77 -35.26
C LEU A 6 35.66 -9.39 -33.91
N VAL A 7 35.92 -8.11 -33.74
CA VAL A 7 36.08 -7.57 -32.39
C VAL A 7 34.68 -7.36 -31.86
N GLY A 8 34.21 -8.35 -31.12
CA GLY A 8 32.97 -8.29 -30.38
C GLY A 8 33.00 -7.13 -29.41
N SER A 9 32.01 -6.27 -29.51
CA SER A 9 31.69 -5.31 -28.48
C SER A 9 31.39 -6.11 -27.20
N GLU A 10 32.36 -6.19 -26.29
CA GLU A 10 32.10 -6.54 -24.90
C GLU A 10 31.10 -5.51 -24.37
N MET A 11 29.84 -5.89 -24.37
CA MET A 11 28.79 -5.17 -23.67
C MET A 11 29.11 -5.30 -22.18
N CYS A 12 29.84 -4.32 -21.63
CA CYS A 12 30.05 -4.17 -20.21
C CYS A 12 28.66 -4.14 -19.55
N ILE A 13 28.20 -5.30 -19.12
CA ILE A 13 27.15 -5.39 -18.12
C ILE A 13 27.78 -4.77 -16.88
N ARG A 14 27.54 -3.47 -16.67
CA ARG A 14 27.83 -2.84 -15.40
C ARG A 14 27.00 -3.59 -14.38
N ASP A 15 27.64 -4.45 -13.61
CA ASP A 15 27.08 -5.04 -12.40
C ASP A 15 26.69 -3.88 -11.47
N ARG A 16 25.43 -3.45 -11.57
CA ARG A 16 24.89 -2.55 -10.57
C ARG A 16 24.89 -3.34 -9.27
N PRO A 17 25.55 -2.84 -8.22
CA PRO A 17 25.53 -3.53 -6.95
C PRO A 17 24.09 -3.84 -6.59
N PHE A 18 23.80 -5.08 -6.23
CA PHE A 18 22.47 -5.52 -5.81
C PHE A 18 22.16 -4.81 -4.49
N ILE A 19 21.56 -3.63 -4.59
CA ILE A 19 21.12 -2.87 -3.43
C ILE A 19 19.86 -3.57 -2.93
N LEU A 20 19.96 -4.20 -1.77
CA LEU A 20 18.82 -4.79 -1.09
C LEU A 20 17.71 -3.73 -0.94
N PRO A 21 16.46 -4.06 -1.27
CA PRO A 21 15.36 -3.13 -1.12
C PRO A 21 15.28 -2.62 0.33
N LYS A 22 15.32 -1.30 0.51
CA LYS A 22 15.24 -0.70 1.85
C LYS A 22 13.83 -0.91 2.42
N THR A 23 13.74 -1.49 3.59
CA THR A 23 12.52 -1.58 4.40
C THR A 23 12.44 -0.41 5.37
N ILE A 24 11.23 -0.12 5.85
CA ILE A 24 11.00 0.83 6.93
C ILE A 24 10.99 0.03 8.23
N PRO A 25 11.84 0.33 9.22
CA PRO A 25 11.73 -0.28 10.55
C PRO A 25 10.34 -0.09 11.14
N ILE A 26 9.82 -1.10 11.84
CA ILE A 26 8.45 -1.08 12.37
C ILE A 26 8.18 0.13 13.27
N ASN A 27 9.16 0.54 14.09
CA ASN A 27 9.07 1.72 14.94
C ASN A 27 8.87 3.01 14.13
N ASN A 28 9.52 3.13 12.97
CA ASN A 28 9.38 4.29 12.11
C ASN A 28 8.01 4.30 11.41
N ILE A 29 7.48 3.13 11.05
CA ILE A 29 6.10 3.01 10.54
C ILE A 29 5.12 3.47 11.62
N GLU A 30 5.31 3.00 12.85
CA GLU A 30 4.49 3.39 13.98
C GLU A 30 4.51 4.91 14.22
N GLN A 31 5.70 5.53 14.22
CA GLN A 31 5.84 6.99 14.36
C GLN A 31 5.07 7.75 13.27
N ILE A 32 5.19 7.34 12.02
CA ILE A 32 4.48 7.98 10.89
C ILE A 32 2.96 7.85 11.05
N ILE A 33 2.47 6.66 11.42
CA ILE A 33 1.04 6.43 11.60
C ILE A 33 0.53 7.21 12.83
N ARG A 34 1.23 7.18 13.97
CA ARG A 34 0.88 8.00 15.16
C ARG A 34 0.82 9.49 14.82
N PHE A 35 1.77 9.99 14.05
CA PHE A 35 1.75 11.36 13.58
C PHE A 35 0.52 11.64 12.70
N ALA A 36 0.13 10.70 11.83
CA ALA A 36 -1.06 10.85 11.00
C ALA A 36 -2.35 10.97 11.84
N TYR A 37 -2.50 10.14 12.87
CA TYR A 37 -3.63 10.23 13.80
C TYR A 37 -3.60 11.53 14.62
N LEU A 38 -2.42 11.98 15.02
CA LEU A 38 -2.26 13.28 15.69
C LEU A 38 -2.69 14.45 14.80
N GLN A 39 -2.37 14.41 13.50
CA GLN A 39 -2.85 15.43 12.55
C GLN A 39 -4.38 15.41 12.43
N LEU A 40 -4.99 14.22 12.47
CA LEU A 40 -6.44 14.07 12.43
C LEU A 40 -7.11 14.72 13.66
N THR A 41 -6.54 14.54 14.85
CA THR A 41 -7.08 15.14 16.10
C THR A 41 -6.84 16.67 16.16
N LYS A 42 -5.71 17.16 15.62
CA LYS A 42 -5.35 18.58 15.63
C LYS A 42 -6.08 19.40 14.56
N ALA A 43 -6.72 18.76 13.60
CA ALA A 43 -7.39 19.45 12.49
C ALA A 43 -8.60 20.25 13.01
N LYS A 44 -8.57 21.59 12.82
CA LYS A 44 -9.61 22.51 13.32
C LYS A 44 -10.73 22.74 12.31
N THR A 45 -10.41 22.76 11.02
CA THR A 45 -11.41 23.01 9.96
C THR A 45 -11.91 21.71 9.35
N GLU A 46 -13.14 21.68 8.85
CA GLU A 46 -13.71 20.51 8.18
C GLU A 46 -12.85 20.06 7.00
N TYR A 47 -12.33 20.99 6.23
CA TYR A 47 -11.41 20.67 5.15
C TYR A 47 -10.11 20.01 5.65
N ALA A 48 -9.49 20.55 6.70
CA ALA A 48 -8.30 19.95 7.29
C ALA A 48 -8.56 18.56 7.85
N LYS A 49 -9.72 18.35 8.49
CA LYS A 49 -10.15 17.01 8.98
C LYS A 49 -10.28 16.02 7.83
N LYS A 50 -10.96 16.40 6.74
CA LYS A 50 -11.09 15.57 5.53
C LYS A 50 -9.72 15.20 4.95
N VAL A 51 -8.80 16.15 4.82
CA VAL A 51 -7.46 15.92 4.31
C VAL A 51 -6.65 15.00 5.23
N ALA A 52 -6.68 15.25 6.54
CA ALA A 52 -5.98 14.43 7.53
C ALA A 52 -6.53 12.99 7.54
N LEU A 53 -7.85 12.82 7.48
CA LEU A 53 -8.51 11.51 7.40
C LEU A 53 -8.08 10.73 6.14
N ARG A 54 -8.08 11.40 4.98
CA ARG A 54 -7.60 10.81 3.73
C ARG A 54 -6.15 10.35 3.83
N ASN A 55 -5.29 11.22 4.37
CA ASN A 55 -3.86 10.95 4.45
C ASN A 55 -3.55 9.81 5.44
N ALA A 56 -4.24 9.77 6.59
CA ALA A 56 -4.13 8.67 7.54
C ALA A 56 -4.56 7.35 6.91
N LEU A 57 -5.70 7.32 6.21
CA LEU A 57 -6.18 6.13 5.51
C LEU A 57 -5.19 5.66 4.43
N ILE A 58 -4.58 6.56 3.68
CA ILE A 58 -3.60 6.22 2.64
C ILE A 58 -2.39 5.50 3.27
N LEU A 59 -1.84 6.04 4.36
CA LEU A 59 -0.69 5.45 5.07
C LEU A 59 -1.04 4.06 5.61
N GLU A 60 -2.20 3.94 6.25
CA GLU A 60 -2.70 2.67 6.76
C GLU A 60 -2.90 1.63 5.64
N LEU A 61 -3.52 2.00 4.52
CA LEU A 61 -3.73 1.08 3.41
C LEU A 61 -2.43 0.65 2.75
N LEU A 62 -1.47 1.56 2.55
CA LEU A 62 -0.15 1.20 2.01
C LEU A 62 0.54 0.16 2.90
N PHE A 63 0.44 0.31 4.22
CA PHE A 63 1.04 -0.63 5.16
C PHE A 63 0.21 -1.91 5.31
N ALA A 64 -1.11 -1.81 5.41
CA ALA A 64 -1.98 -2.96 5.65
C ALA A 64 -2.13 -3.89 4.43
N THR A 65 -1.87 -3.40 3.23
CA THR A 65 -2.14 -4.16 2.00
C THR A 65 -0.92 -4.37 1.11
N GLY A 66 0.13 -3.59 1.32
CA GLY A 66 1.29 -3.59 0.44
C GLY A 66 0.98 -3.22 -1.02
N MET A 67 -0.17 -2.55 -1.30
CA MET A 67 -0.54 -2.17 -2.66
C MET A 67 0.44 -1.16 -3.27
N ARG A 68 0.51 -1.12 -4.60
CA ARG A 68 1.30 -0.13 -5.32
C ARG A 68 0.62 1.24 -5.23
N ILE A 69 1.41 2.31 -5.26
CA ILE A 69 0.88 3.69 -5.25
C ILE A 69 -0.07 3.94 -6.44
N SER A 70 0.23 3.40 -7.60
CA SER A 70 -0.64 3.52 -8.78
C SER A 70 -1.99 2.82 -8.56
N GLU A 71 -1.98 1.62 -7.95
CA GLU A 71 -3.19 0.88 -7.59
C GLU A 71 -4.03 1.66 -6.58
N LEU A 72 -3.41 2.26 -5.57
CA LEU A 72 -4.09 3.12 -4.59
C LEU A 72 -4.72 4.35 -5.26
N CYS A 73 -3.98 5.05 -6.11
CA CYS A 73 -4.48 6.26 -6.77
C CYS A 73 -5.57 5.99 -7.83
N THR A 74 -5.63 4.77 -8.35
CA THR A 74 -6.66 4.35 -9.33
C THR A 74 -7.81 3.56 -8.72
N LEU A 75 -7.79 3.33 -7.40
CA LEU A 75 -8.82 2.60 -6.69
C LEU A 75 -10.19 3.26 -6.88
N THR A 76 -11.21 2.45 -7.17
CA THR A 76 -12.61 2.89 -7.28
C THR A 76 -13.44 2.35 -6.13
N THR A 77 -14.59 2.94 -5.86
CA THR A 77 -15.48 2.49 -4.78
C THR A 77 -15.99 1.07 -5.03
N GLU A 78 -16.23 0.71 -6.30
CA GLU A 78 -16.72 -0.62 -6.70
C GLU A 78 -15.71 -1.75 -6.41
N GLN A 79 -14.44 -1.39 -6.24
CA GLN A 79 -13.37 -2.33 -5.89
C GLN A 79 -13.32 -2.63 -4.38
N ILE A 80 -14.10 -1.92 -3.57
CA ILE A 80 -14.07 -2.04 -2.11
C ILE A 80 -15.37 -2.66 -1.63
N ASP A 81 -15.29 -3.86 -1.08
CA ASP A 81 -16.37 -4.45 -0.32
C ASP A 81 -16.31 -3.95 1.14
N PHE A 82 -17.27 -3.11 1.53
CA PHE A 82 -17.35 -2.55 2.87
C PHE A 82 -18.00 -3.49 3.90
N ASN A 83 -18.60 -4.61 3.47
CA ASN A 83 -19.16 -5.62 4.38
C ASN A 83 -18.05 -6.56 4.86
N ASP A 84 -17.29 -7.10 3.92
CA ASP A 84 -16.21 -8.04 4.19
C ASP A 84 -14.83 -7.37 4.27
N TYR A 85 -14.74 -6.06 4.01
CA TYR A 85 -13.48 -5.30 3.97
C TYR A 85 -12.43 -5.90 3.03
N ILE A 86 -12.88 -6.27 1.86
CA ILE A 86 -12.04 -6.81 0.79
C ILE A 86 -11.80 -5.73 -0.26
N ILE A 87 -10.56 -5.55 -0.66
CA ILE A 87 -10.18 -4.69 -1.79
C ILE A 87 -9.80 -5.58 -2.98
N LYS A 88 -10.49 -5.38 -4.10
CA LYS A 88 -10.18 -5.99 -5.39
C LYS A 88 -9.18 -5.11 -6.14
N ILE A 89 -7.99 -5.62 -6.38
CA ILE A 89 -6.91 -4.87 -7.03
C ILE A 89 -6.65 -5.47 -8.41
N TYR A 90 -6.63 -4.60 -9.43
CA TYR A 90 -6.27 -4.96 -10.80
C TYR A 90 -4.78 -4.69 -11.04
N GLY A 91 -4.04 -5.74 -11.36
CA GLY A 91 -2.62 -5.68 -11.68
C GLY A 91 -2.33 -5.59 -13.18
N LYS A 92 -1.06 -5.55 -13.54
CA LYS A 92 -0.61 -5.58 -14.95
C LYS A 92 -1.07 -6.88 -15.64
N GLY A 93 -1.64 -6.76 -16.83
CA GLY A 93 -2.13 -7.91 -17.60
C GLY A 93 -3.48 -8.44 -17.14
N SER A 94 -4.35 -7.57 -16.60
CA SER A 94 -5.71 -7.91 -16.14
C SER A 94 -5.75 -8.99 -15.03
N LYS A 95 -4.64 -9.23 -14.35
CA LYS A 95 -4.61 -10.13 -13.20
C LYS A 95 -5.24 -9.43 -12.00
N GLU A 96 -6.27 -10.06 -11.45
CA GLU A 96 -6.97 -9.59 -10.26
C GLU A 96 -6.36 -10.24 -9.00
N ARG A 97 -6.37 -9.50 -7.89
CA ARG A 97 -6.12 -10.05 -6.57
C ARG A 97 -7.03 -9.41 -5.54
N LEU A 98 -7.38 -10.18 -4.53
CA LEU A 98 -8.18 -9.72 -3.41
C LEU A 98 -7.27 -9.56 -2.19
N ILE A 99 -7.42 -8.46 -1.45
CA ILE A 99 -6.74 -8.23 -0.18
C ILE A 99 -7.78 -7.94 0.89
N GLN A 100 -7.71 -8.70 1.98
CA GLN A 100 -8.55 -8.52 3.16
C GLN A 100 -7.94 -7.49 4.11
N ILE A 101 -8.73 -6.53 4.57
CA ILE A 101 -8.36 -5.62 5.67
C ILE A 101 -8.86 -6.23 6.96
N CYS A 102 -7.95 -6.73 7.81
CA CYS A 102 -8.30 -7.42 9.06
C CYS A 102 -8.23 -6.52 10.29
N ASN A 103 -7.47 -5.43 10.26
CA ASN A 103 -7.33 -4.51 11.39
C ASN A 103 -8.55 -3.59 11.53
N GLN A 104 -9.17 -3.57 12.70
CA GLN A 104 -10.39 -2.80 12.97
C GLN A 104 -10.20 -1.29 12.80
N ASN A 105 -9.08 -0.72 13.24
CA ASN A 105 -8.82 0.71 13.11
C ASN A 105 -8.76 1.14 11.64
N VAL A 106 -8.15 0.31 10.78
CA VAL A 106 -8.10 0.55 9.33
C VAL A 106 -9.50 0.45 8.72
N GLN A 107 -10.31 -0.51 9.16
CA GLN A 107 -11.71 -0.66 8.72
C GLN A 107 -12.56 0.57 9.10
N GLU A 108 -12.40 1.06 10.32
CA GLU A 108 -13.10 2.26 10.78
C GLU A 108 -12.67 3.52 10.02
N LEU A 109 -11.37 3.70 9.77
CA LEU A 109 -10.87 4.80 8.93
C LEU A 109 -11.45 4.74 7.52
N LEU A 110 -11.52 3.54 6.94
CA LEU A 110 -12.09 3.32 5.62
C LEU A 110 -13.56 3.72 5.57
N LYS A 111 -14.35 3.32 6.58
CA LYS A 111 -15.76 3.73 6.73
C LYS A 111 -15.91 5.23 6.91
N LYS A 112 -15.13 5.82 7.83
CA LYS A 112 -15.16 7.27 8.11
C LYS A 112 -14.81 8.08 6.86
N TYR A 113 -13.82 7.64 6.09
CA TYR A 113 -13.44 8.29 4.84
C TYR A 113 -14.58 8.21 3.81
N ASN A 114 -15.14 7.03 3.58
CA ASN A 114 -16.24 6.83 2.64
C ASN A 114 -17.46 7.71 3.00
N GLN A 115 -17.79 7.83 4.29
CA GLN A 115 -18.89 8.68 4.76
C GLN A 115 -18.56 10.17 4.58
N SER A 116 -17.35 10.61 4.96
CA SER A 116 -16.94 12.00 4.89
C SER A 116 -16.82 12.54 3.46
N PHE A 117 -16.51 11.67 2.51
CA PHE A 117 -16.35 12.01 1.10
C PHE A 117 -17.48 11.47 0.22
N LYS A 118 -18.62 11.09 0.81
CA LYS A 118 -19.71 10.41 0.10
C LYS A 118 -20.18 11.17 -1.15
N PHE A 119 -20.35 12.49 -1.06
CA PHE A 119 -20.81 13.30 -2.18
C PHE A 119 -19.75 13.44 -3.27
N GLU A 120 -18.50 13.67 -2.85
CA GLU A 120 -17.39 13.83 -3.76
C GLU A 120 -17.07 12.53 -4.51
N ILE A 121 -17.10 11.39 -3.80
CA ILE A 121 -16.86 10.06 -4.37
C ILE A 121 -17.99 9.66 -5.32
N ALA A 122 -19.25 9.94 -4.97
CA ALA A 122 -20.39 9.59 -5.81
C ALA A 122 -20.34 10.29 -7.19
N ASN A 123 -19.73 11.46 -7.26
CA ASN A 123 -19.55 12.22 -8.49
C ASN A 123 -18.21 11.94 -9.20
N ASN A 124 -17.46 10.94 -8.74
CA ASN A 124 -16.14 10.64 -9.26
C ASN A 124 -15.94 9.13 -9.46
N LYS A 125 -15.13 8.77 -10.45
CA LYS A 125 -14.75 7.37 -10.68
C LYS A 125 -13.80 6.84 -9.58
N PHE A 126 -12.97 7.71 -9.01
CA PHE A 126 -11.88 7.32 -8.12
C PHE A 126 -12.25 7.49 -6.66
N PHE A 127 -11.81 6.53 -5.83
CA PHE A 127 -12.03 6.57 -4.39
C PHE A 127 -11.22 7.67 -3.70
N PHE A 128 -9.92 7.80 -4.05
CA PHE A 128 -9.09 8.87 -3.51
C PHE A 128 -9.05 10.08 -4.44
N ILE A 129 -9.53 11.21 -3.92
CA ILE A 129 -9.65 12.46 -4.66
C ILE A 129 -8.84 13.59 -4.02
N ASN A 130 -8.46 14.55 -4.85
CA ASN A 130 -7.78 15.78 -4.42
C ASN A 130 -8.79 16.89 -4.06
N ARG A 131 -8.29 18.09 -3.73
CA ARG A 131 -9.10 19.25 -3.38
C ARG A 131 -10.08 19.69 -4.47
N LEU A 132 -9.73 19.43 -5.73
CA LEU A 132 -10.53 19.84 -6.90
C LEU A 132 -11.55 18.77 -7.32
N GLY A 133 -11.71 17.69 -6.53
CA GLY A 133 -12.57 16.58 -6.89
C GLY A 133 -11.99 15.63 -7.95
N ASN A 134 -10.73 15.82 -8.39
CA ASN A 134 -10.07 14.96 -9.35
C ASN A 134 -9.30 13.81 -8.66
N ARG A 135 -8.91 12.81 -9.43
CA ARG A 135 -8.07 11.71 -8.95
C ARG A 135 -6.84 12.24 -8.20
N LEU A 136 -6.55 11.66 -7.05
CA LEU A 136 -5.32 11.96 -6.33
C LEU A 136 -4.10 11.47 -7.12
N SER A 137 -3.13 12.34 -7.37
CA SER A 137 -1.94 11.98 -8.13
C SER A 137 -0.94 11.22 -7.27
N GLU A 138 -0.17 10.32 -7.90
CA GLU A 138 0.90 9.60 -7.22
C GLU A 138 1.94 10.55 -6.63
N GLN A 139 2.23 11.67 -7.32
CA GLN A 139 3.17 12.67 -6.82
C GLN A 139 2.67 13.34 -5.55
N SER A 140 1.35 13.63 -5.47
CA SER A 140 0.76 14.18 -4.24
C SER A 140 0.86 13.19 -3.07
N VAL A 141 0.71 11.90 -3.33
CA VAL A 141 0.88 10.86 -2.30
C VAL A 141 2.35 10.75 -1.88
N ARG A 142 3.31 10.79 -2.81
CA ARG A 142 4.75 10.79 -2.47
C ARG A 142 5.12 11.98 -1.60
N ASN A 143 4.70 13.18 -1.99
CA ASN A 143 4.95 14.40 -1.22
C ASN A 143 4.30 14.32 0.17
N MET A 144 3.09 13.79 0.26
CA MET A 144 2.39 13.59 1.53
C MET A 144 3.18 12.64 2.43
N ILE A 145 3.63 11.48 1.94
CA ILE A 145 4.43 10.53 2.71
C ILE A 145 5.72 11.18 3.22
N THR A 146 6.44 11.92 2.37
CA THR A 146 7.66 12.65 2.77
C THR A 146 7.36 13.64 3.89
N ASN A 147 6.30 14.45 3.76
CA ASN A 147 5.94 15.44 4.78
C ASN A 147 5.55 14.78 6.11
N TYR A 148 4.86 13.63 6.07
CA TYR A 148 4.48 12.90 7.28
C TYR A 148 5.69 12.23 7.94
N ALA A 149 6.64 11.71 7.16
CA ALA A 149 7.90 11.18 7.69
C ALA A 149 8.74 12.28 8.38
N ILE A 150 8.85 13.44 7.75
CA ILE A 150 9.52 14.61 8.36
C ILE A 150 8.80 15.05 9.64
N GLY A 151 7.48 15.20 9.59
CA GLY A 151 6.69 15.61 10.76
C GLY A 151 6.69 14.60 11.90
N ALA A 152 6.94 13.32 11.61
CA ALA A 152 7.13 12.25 12.57
C ALA A 152 8.60 12.11 13.02
N GLU A 153 9.49 13.02 12.59
CA GLU A 153 10.93 13.02 12.91
C GLU A 153 11.65 11.71 12.51
N VAL A 154 11.16 11.06 11.44
CA VAL A 154 11.79 9.83 10.93
C VAL A 154 13.00 10.21 10.04
N PRO A 155 14.23 9.80 10.39
CA PRO A 155 15.46 10.21 9.70
C PRO A 155 15.72 9.43 8.40
N LEU A 156 14.66 8.97 7.72
CA LEU A 156 14.73 8.18 6.50
C LEU A 156 13.89 8.83 5.40
N HIS A 157 14.40 8.79 4.18
CA HIS A 157 13.58 9.13 3.01
C HIS A 157 12.60 8.00 2.71
N ILE A 158 11.35 8.16 3.14
CA ILE A 158 10.31 7.14 3.01
C ILE A 158 9.62 7.23 1.65
N THR A 159 9.44 6.08 1.00
CA THR A 159 8.75 5.96 -0.28
C THR A 159 7.62 4.93 -0.22
N PRO A 160 6.60 5.01 -1.11
CA PRO A 160 5.53 4.00 -1.18
C PRO A 160 6.05 2.57 -1.40
N HIS A 161 7.14 2.41 -2.15
CA HIS A 161 7.75 1.10 -2.37
C HIS A 161 8.32 0.50 -1.09
N MET A 162 8.84 1.33 -0.19
CA MET A 162 9.33 0.86 1.10
C MET A 162 8.21 0.31 1.97
N PHE A 163 7.01 0.91 1.97
CA PHE A 163 5.83 0.34 2.66
C PHE A 163 5.53 -1.07 2.16
N ARG A 164 5.53 -1.26 0.85
CA ARG A 164 5.29 -2.56 0.23
C ARG A 164 6.38 -3.59 0.58
N HIS A 165 7.64 -3.18 0.58
CA HIS A 165 8.75 -4.05 1.00
C HIS A 165 8.65 -4.40 2.48
N SER A 166 8.33 -3.42 3.33
CA SER A 166 8.13 -3.67 4.77
C SER A 166 6.97 -4.62 5.03
N PHE A 167 5.84 -4.47 4.31
CA PHE A 167 4.72 -5.42 4.38
C PHE A 167 5.19 -6.86 4.07
N ALA A 168 5.97 -7.03 3.00
CA ALA A 168 6.46 -8.36 2.61
C ALA A 168 7.45 -8.93 3.64
N THR A 169 8.44 -8.13 4.05
CA THR A 169 9.50 -8.56 4.97
C THR A 169 8.94 -8.90 6.35
N LEU A 170 8.09 -8.03 6.90
CA LEU A 170 7.50 -8.25 8.22
C LEU A 170 6.56 -9.46 8.27
N LEU A 171 5.85 -9.77 7.17
CA LEU A 171 5.07 -11.01 7.09
C LEU A 171 5.98 -12.25 6.98
N LEU A 172 7.12 -12.12 6.29
CA LEU A 172 8.09 -13.21 6.19
C LEU A 172 8.76 -13.47 7.56
N GLU A 173 9.06 -12.43 8.33
CA GLU A 173 9.57 -12.52 9.71
C GLU A 173 8.56 -13.18 10.67
N GLU A 174 7.26 -13.12 10.35
CA GLU A 174 6.20 -13.83 11.07
C GLU A 174 5.95 -15.25 10.53
N ASP A 175 6.91 -15.83 9.81
CA ASP A 175 6.82 -17.17 9.22
C ASP A 175 5.62 -17.36 8.27
N VAL A 176 5.23 -16.33 7.54
CA VAL A 176 4.25 -16.47 6.47
C VAL A 176 4.92 -17.01 5.22
N ASP A 177 4.40 -18.10 4.68
CA ASP A 177 4.93 -18.71 3.45
C ASP A 177 4.97 -17.66 2.32
N ILE A 178 6.14 -17.54 1.69
CA ILE A 178 6.43 -16.58 0.64
C ILE A 178 5.41 -16.63 -0.52
N ARG A 179 4.82 -17.80 -0.78
CA ARG A 179 3.80 -17.99 -1.82
C ARG A 179 2.54 -17.16 -1.53
N TYR A 180 2.10 -17.07 -0.26
CA TYR A 180 0.97 -16.21 0.12
C TYR A 180 1.33 -14.74 0.02
N ILE A 181 2.54 -14.34 0.42
CA ILE A 181 3.02 -12.97 0.29
C ILE A 181 3.06 -12.56 -1.18
N GLN A 182 3.60 -13.40 -2.06
CA GLN A 182 3.64 -13.15 -3.50
C GLN A 182 2.23 -13.04 -4.10
N GLN A 183 1.29 -13.87 -3.65
CA GLN A 183 -0.11 -13.80 -4.07
C GLN A 183 -0.76 -12.48 -3.63
N MET A 184 -0.59 -12.07 -2.36
CA MET A 184 -1.10 -10.79 -1.85
C MET A 184 -0.51 -9.59 -2.59
N LEU A 185 0.76 -9.66 -2.96
CA LEU A 185 1.44 -8.59 -3.69
C LEU A 185 1.18 -8.61 -5.21
N GLY A 186 0.70 -9.71 -5.78
CA GLY A 186 0.45 -9.85 -7.21
C GLY A 186 1.75 -9.86 -8.02
N HIS A 187 2.73 -10.68 -7.62
CA HIS A 187 3.95 -10.92 -8.38
C HIS A 187 3.68 -11.88 -9.54
N SER A 188 4.11 -11.52 -10.75
CA SER A 188 3.77 -12.21 -12.01
C SER A 188 4.57 -13.48 -12.28
N SER A 189 5.54 -13.86 -11.45
CA SER A 189 6.52 -14.90 -11.79
C SER A 189 6.14 -16.33 -11.36
N ILE A 190 4.95 -16.58 -10.84
CA ILE A 190 4.47 -17.94 -10.62
C ILE A 190 3.33 -18.21 -11.58
N THR A 191 3.63 -19.07 -12.56
CA THR A 191 2.72 -19.57 -13.60
C THR A 191 1.72 -20.54 -12.98
N THR A 192 0.76 -20.03 -12.22
CA THR A 192 -0.45 -20.79 -11.93
C THR A 192 -1.60 -19.80 -11.78
N THR A 193 -2.53 -19.89 -12.70
CA THR A 193 -3.87 -19.34 -12.56
C THR A 193 -4.53 -20.10 -11.40
N GLN A 194 -4.14 -19.77 -10.17
CA GLN A 194 -4.88 -20.27 -9.02
C GLN A 194 -6.20 -19.51 -9.01
N ILE A 195 -7.25 -20.22 -9.38
CA ILE A 195 -8.63 -19.80 -9.20
C ILE A 195 -8.75 -19.37 -7.74
N TYR A 196 -9.15 -18.11 -7.52
CA TYR A 196 -9.44 -17.60 -6.18
C TYR A 196 -10.63 -18.35 -5.62
N THR A 197 -10.37 -19.46 -4.93
CA THR A 197 -11.40 -20.21 -4.21
C THR A 197 -11.68 -19.50 -2.87
N HIS A 198 -12.89 -19.64 -2.36
CA HIS A 198 -13.25 -19.18 -1.01
C HIS A 198 -12.25 -19.65 0.06
N THR A 199 -11.67 -20.82 -0.12
CA THR A 199 -10.62 -21.40 0.75
C THR A 199 -9.35 -20.56 0.76
N SER A 200 -8.96 -19.98 -0.38
CA SER A 200 -7.78 -19.11 -0.48
C SER A 200 -7.98 -17.78 0.26
N ILE A 201 -9.18 -17.18 0.15
CA ILE A 201 -9.53 -15.92 0.83
C ILE A 201 -9.59 -16.11 2.34
N ASN A 202 -10.22 -17.18 2.82
CA ASN A 202 -10.29 -17.48 4.25
C ASN A 202 -8.91 -17.71 4.85
N LYS A 203 -8.02 -18.39 4.13
CA LYS A 203 -6.65 -18.62 4.57
C LYS A 203 -5.84 -17.32 4.62
N GLN A 204 -6.00 -16.45 3.64
CA GLN A 204 -5.41 -15.10 3.63
C GLN A 204 -5.91 -14.27 4.83
N LYS A 205 -7.23 -14.28 5.09
CA LYS A 205 -7.84 -13.62 6.25
C LYS A 205 -7.22 -14.10 7.56
N ASN A 206 -7.11 -15.41 7.76
CA ASN A 206 -6.52 -15.99 8.96
C ASN A 206 -5.05 -15.57 9.15
N ILE A 207 -4.26 -15.56 8.07
CA ILE A 207 -2.87 -15.09 8.11
C ILE A 207 -2.81 -13.62 8.50
N LEU A 208 -3.56 -12.76 7.83
CA LEU A 208 -3.53 -11.32 8.10
C LEU A 208 -4.11 -10.97 9.47
N SER A 209 -5.13 -11.67 9.95
CA SER A 209 -5.68 -11.45 11.30
C SER A 209 -4.69 -11.83 12.39
N ALA A 210 -3.94 -12.92 12.22
CA ALA A 210 -3.04 -13.44 13.24
C ALA A 210 -1.64 -12.80 13.19
N LYS A 211 -1.09 -12.61 11.97
CA LYS A 211 0.33 -12.33 11.74
C LYS A 211 0.63 -10.96 11.15
N HIS A 212 -0.38 -10.14 10.85
CA HIS A 212 -0.11 -8.83 10.24
C HIS A 212 0.57 -7.89 11.24
N PRO A 213 1.72 -7.27 10.88
CA PRO A 213 2.49 -6.41 11.78
C PRO A 213 1.69 -5.21 12.31
N ARG A 214 0.70 -4.70 11.55
CA ARG A 214 -0.19 -3.60 11.98
C ARG A 214 -0.95 -3.95 13.27
N ASN A 215 -1.25 -5.23 13.51
CA ASN A 215 -1.96 -5.66 14.72
C ASN A 215 -1.10 -5.57 15.99
N LYS A 216 0.22 -5.45 15.85
CA LYS A 216 1.16 -5.26 16.96
C LYS A 216 1.34 -3.80 17.34
N LEU A 217 0.85 -2.87 16.51
CA LEU A 217 0.94 -1.44 16.78
C LEU A 217 -0.26 -1.00 17.62
N GLU A 218 0.01 -0.49 18.81
CA GLU A 218 -1.00 0.08 19.72
C GLU A 218 -1.40 1.50 19.30
N ILE A 219 -2.02 1.62 18.13
CA ILE A 219 -2.49 2.87 17.56
C ILE A 219 -3.99 2.72 17.32
N GLY A 220 -4.79 3.49 18.06
CA GLY A 220 -6.23 3.58 17.91
C GLY A 220 -6.68 4.95 17.42
N ILE A 221 -7.93 5.01 16.95
CA ILE A 221 -8.63 6.24 16.52
C ILE A 221 -9.19 6.96 17.73
#